data_fb0b7a74fcab4aea8fee696a4dfb6b73
#
_entry.id   fb0b7a74fcab4aea8fee696a4dfb6b73
#
_cell.length_a   1.000
_cell.length_b   1.000
_cell.length_c   1.000
_cell.angle_alpha   90.00
_cell.angle_beta   90.00
_cell.angle_gamma   90.00
#
_symmetry.space_group_name_H-M   'P 1'
#
loop_
_entity.id
_entity.type
_entity.pdbx_description
1 polymer ?
#
loop_
_entity_poly.entity_id
_entity_poly.type
_entity_poly.pdbx_seq_one_letter_code
_entity_poly.pdbx_strand_id
1 'polypeptide(L)'
;MPFRFEVEATDEKARAGRMFTPHGVIETPVFMPVGTLGTVKAVPQDVLEELGVQILLNNTYHLYLRPGVEMVRALGGVQRFMAWDKPILTDSGGFQVFSLSELRKVTEDGVSFRSHLDGSSHMFTPESAVAAQIGLGADIIMAFDECTEHPAELGRARASMEMTLRWLNRSRDYFEAHKEEVPWFGGVPGDSRLGRGPSTPAAKEAASAQDDKEKG
;
A
#
# COMPACT_ATOMS: atom_id res chain seq x y z
N MET A 1 -12.77 -0.20 -12.17
CA MET A 1 -12.40 -1.12 -13.28
C MET A 1 -11.87 -2.41 -12.68
N PRO A 2 -12.08 -3.60 -13.28
CA PRO A 2 -11.42 -4.81 -12.81
C PRO A 2 -9.91 -4.70 -13.02
N PHE A 3 -9.14 -5.25 -12.08
CA PHE A 3 -7.69 -5.35 -12.20
C PHE A 3 -7.32 -6.20 -13.43
N ARG A 4 -6.44 -5.70 -14.29
CA ARG A 4 -5.89 -6.44 -15.42
C ARG A 4 -4.49 -5.96 -15.79
N PHE A 5 -3.73 -6.82 -16.45
CA PHE A 5 -2.42 -6.50 -16.97
C PHE A 5 -2.36 -6.85 -18.46
N GLU A 6 -1.88 -5.93 -19.29
CA GLU A 6 -1.71 -6.09 -20.72
C GLU A 6 -0.24 -5.95 -21.08
N VAL A 7 0.35 -6.97 -21.73
CA VAL A 7 1.71 -6.88 -22.28
C VAL A 7 1.62 -6.21 -23.65
N GLU A 8 2.35 -5.11 -23.84
CA GLU A 8 2.35 -4.33 -25.08
C GLU A 8 3.56 -4.61 -25.96
N ALA A 9 4.72 -4.87 -25.35
CA ALA A 9 5.95 -5.19 -26.06
C ALA A 9 6.81 -6.18 -25.27
N THR A 10 7.57 -6.97 -25.99
CA THR A 10 8.55 -7.92 -25.43
C THR A 10 9.86 -7.82 -26.18
N ASP A 11 10.97 -7.95 -25.43
CA ASP A 11 12.32 -8.08 -25.98
C ASP A 11 13.03 -9.17 -25.17
N GLU A 12 13.23 -10.34 -25.77
CA GLU A 12 13.66 -11.58 -25.10
C GLU A 12 12.82 -11.89 -23.85
N LYS A 13 13.40 -11.69 -22.63
CA LYS A 13 12.73 -11.89 -21.34
C LYS A 13 12.16 -10.59 -20.77
N ALA A 14 12.52 -9.45 -21.32
CA ALA A 14 11.97 -8.15 -20.92
C ALA A 14 10.57 -7.96 -21.51
N ARG A 15 9.75 -7.21 -20.81
CA ARG A 15 8.39 -6.85 -21.26
C ARG A 15 8.02 -5.47 -20.77
N ALA A 16 7.33 -4.72 -21.61
CA ALA A 16 6.61 -3.51 -21.27
C ALA A 16 5.12 -3.81 -21.32
N GLY A 17 4.34 -3.17 -20.46
CA GLY A 17 2.91 -3.38 -20.41
C GLY A 17 2.19 -2.34 -19.59
N ARG A 18 0.87 -2.48 -19.51
CA ARG A 18 0.00 -1.64 -18.69
C ARG A 18 -0.77 -2.45 -17.68
N MET A 19 -0.76 -1.95 -16.45
CA MET A 19 -1.54 -2.47 -15.34
C MET A 19 -2.71 -1.51 -15.05
N PHE A 20 -3.92 -2.04 -15.07
CA PHE A 20 -5.14 -1.26 -14.81
C PHE A 20 -5.60 -1.53 -13.39
N THR A 21 -5.73 -0.46 -12.60
CA THR A 21 -6.20 -0.50 -11.21
C THR A 21 -7.42 0.41 -11.03
N PRO A 22 -8.13 0.33 -9.91
CA PRO A 22 -9.24 1.24 -9.62
C PRO A 22 -8.86 2.73 -9.63
N HIS A 23 -7.62 3.07 -9.22
CA HIS A 23 -7.14 4.46 -9.14
C HIS A 23 -6.29 4.90 -10.34
N GLY A 24 -6.20 4.10 -11.39
CA GLY A 24 -5.53 4.51 -12.62
C GLY A 24 -4.75 3.40 -13.33
N VAL A 25 -4.05 3.82 -14.39
CA VAL A 25 -3.22 2.94 -15.21
C VAL A 25 -1.75 3.16 -14.88
N ILE A 26 -1.01 2.08 -14.79
CA ILE A 26 0.43 2.07 -14.52
C ILE A 26 1.13 1.49 -15.73
N GLU A 27 2.05 2.24 -16.31
CA GLU A 27 2.94 1.76 -17.37
C GLU A 27 4.14 1.04 -16.75
N THR A 28 4.44 -0.15 -17.22
CA THR A 28 5.52 -0.98 -16.70
C THR A 28 6.62 -1.21 -17.71
N PRO A 29 7.90 -1.26 -17.30
CA PRO A 29 8.38 -1.25 -15.90
C PRO A 29 8.24 0.13 -15.25
N VAL A 30 8.02 0.17 -13.94
CA VAL A 30 7.81 1.39 -13.16
C VAL A 30 8.59 1.35 -11.85
N PHE A 31 9.09 2.48 -11.40
CA PHE A 31 9.63 2.65 -10.06
C PHE A 31 8.52 3.09 -9.10
N MET A 32 8.48 2.49 -7.92
CA MET A 32 7.53 2.82 -6.86
C MET A 32 8.25 3.52 -5.70
N PRO A 33 8.16 4.85 -5.58
CA PRO A 33 8.66 5.54 -4.39
C PRO A 33 8.00 5.04 -3.12
N VAL A 34 8.78 4.93 -2.03
CA VAL A 34 8.30 4.37 -0.76
C VAL A 34 7.75 5.46 0.14
N GLY A 35 6.47 5.35 0.47
CA GLY A 35 5.74 6.21 1.41
C GLY A 35 5.55 5.52 2.77
N THR A 36 6.60 5.41 3.58
CA THR A 36 6.63 4.58 4.80
C THR A 36 5.49 4.87 5.79
N LEU A 37 5.18 6.12 6.05
CA LEU A 37 4.10 6.55 6.97
C LEU A 37 3.00 7.32 6.22
N GLY A 38 2.63 6.85 5.03
CA GLY A 38 1.70 7.57 4.17
C GLY A 38 2.30 8.84 3.58
N THR A 39 3.63 8.91 3.45
CA THR A 39 4.35 10.02 2.82
C THR A 39 5.70 9.57 2.32
N VAL A 40 6.13 10.04 1.16
CA VAL A 40 7.52 9.91 0.69
C VAL A 40 8.37 10.93 1.43
N LYS A 41 9.32 10.45 2.23
CA LYS A 41 10.08 11.31 3.14
C LYS A 41 10.76 12.46 2.41
N ALA A 42 10.47 13.67 2.84
CA ALA A 42 11.02 14.94 2.32
C ALA A 42 10.68 15.22 0.84
N VAL A 43 9.65 14.55 0.28
CA VAL A 43 9.16 14.83 -1.08
C VAL A 43 7.65 15.09 -1.00
N PRO A 44 7.19 16.34 -1.25
CA PRO A 44 5.78 16.68 -1.32
C PRO A 44 5.06 15.98 -2.48
N GLN A 45 3.73 15.86 -2.41
CA GLN A 45 2.92 15.20 -3.43
C GLN A 45 2.98 15.90 -4.79
N ASP A 46 2.96 17.21 -4.82
CA ASP A 46 3.11 18.01 -6.04
C ASP A 46 4.39 17.68 -6.81
N VAL A 47 5.51 17.53 -6.11
CA VAL A 47 6.78 17.11 -6.72
C VAL A 47 6.70 15.68 -7.26
N LEU A 48 6.02 14.75 -6.56
CA LEU A 48 5.78 13.40 -7.07
C LEU A 48 4.92 13.40 -8.34
N GLU A 49 3.94 14.29 -8.41
CA GLU A 49 3.09 14.49 -9.59
C GLU A 49 3.88 15.07 -10.76
N GLU A 50 4.69 16.11 -10.54
CA GLU A 50 5.58 16.70 -11.54
C GLU A 50 6.61 15.71 -12.11
N LEU A 51 7.10 14.79 -11.25
CA LEU A 51 7.99 13.70 -11.65
C LEU A 51 7.28 12.57 -12.40
N GLY A 52 5.96 12.64 -12.55
CA GLY A 52 5.16 11.66 -13.26
C GLY A 52 5.05 10.31 -12.51
N VAL A 53 5.16 10.32 -11.19
CA VAL A 53 4.99 9.09 -10.39
C VAL A 53 3.59 8.52 -10.59
N GLN A 54 3.51 7.23 -10.93
CA GLN A 54 2.26 6.56 -11.26
C GLN A 54 1.72 5.71 -10.12
N ILE A 55 2.59 5.23 -9.25
CA ILE A 55 2.25 4.35 -8.12
C ILE A 55 3.20 4.61 -6.95
N LEU A 56 2.69 4.52 -5.73
CA LEU A 56 3.48 4.55 -4.49
C LEU A 56 3.43 3.19 -3.79
N LEU A 57 4.47 2.89 -3.01
CA LEU A 57 4.51 1.77 -2.09
C LEU A 57 4.39 2.28 -0.66
N ASN A 58 3.46 1.75 0.12
CA ASN A 58 3.34 2.05 1.54
C ASN A 58 3.61 0.80 2.39
N ASN A 59 4.19 1.02 3.58
CA ASN A 59 4.52 -0.08 4.47
C ASN A 59 3.37 -0.36 5.46
N THR A 60 2.77 -1.53 5.33
CA THR A 60 1.65 -1.97 6.19
C THR A 60 2.00 -1.95 7.67
N TYR A 61 3.17 -2.47 8.06
CA TYR A 61 3.62 -2.48 9.44
C TYR A 61 3.59 -1.09 10.10
N HIS A 62 4.12 -0.08 9.41
CA HIS A 62 4.18 1.27 9.94
C HIS A 62 2.81 1.90 10.07
N LEU A 63 1.95 1.78 9.06
CA LEU A 63 0.59 2.32 9.08
C LEU A 63 -0.31 1.57 10.07
N TYR A 64 -0.10 0.25 10.26
CA TYR A 64 -0.77 -0.55 11.27
C TYR A 64 -0.47 -0.06 12.68
N LEU A 65 0.79 0.24 13.01
CA LEU A 65 1.18 0.76 14.32
C LEU A 65 0.76 2.23 14.50
N ARG A 66 0.89 3.04 13.46
CA ARG A 66 0.59 4.48 13.53
C ARG A 66 0.29 5.07 12.15
N PRO A 67 -0.90 5.66 11.93
CA PRO A 67 -1.94 6.03 12.92
C PRO A 67 -2.86 4.86 13.31
N GLY A 68 -2.71 3.68 12.74
CA GLY A 68 -3.59 2.53 12.90
C GLY A 68 -4.55 2.38 11.71
N VAL A 69 -4.87 1.13 11.36
CA VAL A 69 -5.69 0.78 10.20
C VAL A 69 -7.08 1.41 10.29
N GLU A 70 -7.72 1.38 11.47
CA GLU A 70 -9.07 1.90 11.67
C GLU A 70 -9.15 3.42 11.43
N MET A 71 -8.10 4.16 11.79
CA MET A 71 -8.03 5.60 11.52
C MET A 71 -7.97 5.87 10.02
N VAL A 72 -7.09 5.15 9.30
CA VAL A 72 -6.96 5.30 7.84
C VAL A 72 -8.25 4.88 7.13
N ARG A 73 -8.88 3.78 7.56
CA ARG A 73 -10.17 3.31 7.05
C ARG A 73 -11.27 4.36 7.24
N ALA A 74 -11.37 4.95 8.43
CA ALA A 74 -12.35 5.99 8.74
C ALA A 74 -12.19 7.26 7.89
N LEU A 75 -10.97 7.54 7.45
CA LEU A 75 -10.67 8.65 6.51
C LEU A 75 -10.95 8.29 5.04
N GLY A 76 -11.38 7.06 4.74
CA GLY A 76 -11.70 6.60 3.40
C GLY A 76 -10.54 5.96 2.65
N GLY A 77 -9.58 5.40 3.36
CA GLY A 77 -8.42 4.67 2.83
C GLY A 77 -7.17 5.51 2.69
N VAL A 78 -6.09 4.82 2.33
CA VAL A 78 -4.73 5.40 2.28
C VAL A 78 -4.60 6.48 1.21
N GLN A 79 -5.32 6.38 0.08
CA GLN A 79 -5.33 7.40 -0.97
C GLN A 79 -5.81 8.75 -0.42
N ARG A 80 -6.94 8.75 0.30
CA ARG A 80 -7.48 9.98 0.93
C ARG A 80 -6.60 10.46 2.08
N PHE A 81 -6.09 9.54 2.89
CA PHE A 81 -5.17 9.85 3.98
C PHE A 81 -3.91 10.59 3.48
N MET A 82 -3.40 10.20 2.31
CA MET A 82 -2.21 10.78 1.70
C MET A 82 -2.50 11.97 0.78
N ALA A 83 -3.77 12.25 0.45
CA ALA A 83 -4.15 13.13 -0.66
C ALA A 83 -3.47 12.72 -2.00
N TRP A 84 -3.49 11.41 -2.31
CA TRP A 84 -2.88 10.80 -3.48
C TRP A 84 -3.92 10.00 -4.26
N ASP A 85 -4.37 10.52 -5.40
CA ASP A 85 -5.49 9.95 -6.15
C ASP A 85 -5.08 8.82 -7.12
N LYS A 86 -3.80 8.41 -7.10
CA LYS A 86 -3.24 7.39 -7.98
C LYS A 86 -3.05 6.05 -7.24
N PRO A 87 -2.67 4.97 -7.95
CA PRO A 87 -2.48 3.65 -7.37
C PRO A 87 -1.49 3.62 -6.20
N ILE A 88 -1.82 2.77 -5.23
CA ILE A 88 -0.95 2.46 -4.08
C ILE A 88 -0.84 0.94 -3.93
N LEU A 89 0.39 0.47 -3.74
CA LEU A 89 0.71 -0.87 -3.29
C LEU A 89 1.06 -0.82 -1.80
N THR A 90 0.54 -1.76 -1.01
CA THR A 90 1.02 -2.01 0.35
C THR A 90 1.84 -3.31 0.40
N ASP A 91 2.96 -3.28 1.13
CA ASP A 91 3.69 -4.50 1.43
C ASP A 91 2.97 -5.35 2.50
N SER A 92 3.47 -6.56 2.75
CA SER A 92 2.90 -7.46 3.76
C SER A 92 3.18 -7.05 5.22
N GLY A 93 4.20 -6.22 5.44
CA GLY A 93 4.77 -5.91 6.76
C GLY A 93 5.77 -6.95 7.27
N GLY A 94 5.96 -8.08 6.60
CA GLY A 94 6.83 -9.18 7.04
C GLY A 94 8.29 -8.77 7.22
N PHE A 95 8.84 -8.02 6.29
CA PHE A 95 10.22 -7.54 6.38
C PHE A 95 10.44 -6.59 7.57
N GLN A 96 9.52 -5.69 7.86
CA GLN A 96 9.63 -4.75 8.97
C GLN A 96 9.54 -5.47 10.32
N VAL A 97 8.66 -6.46 10.44
CA VAL A 97 8.62 -7.34 11.63
C VAL A 97 9.94 -8.07 11.79
N PHE A 98 10.56 -8.53 10.69
CA PHE A 98 11.86 -9.18 10.70
C PHE A 98 12.98 -8.22 11.11
N SER A 99 13.02 -7.02 10.54
CA SER A 99 14.17 -6.09 10.66
C SER A 99 14.10 -5.17 11.88
N LEU A 100 12.90 -4.80 12.36
CA LEU A 100 12.71 -3.80 13.41
C LEU A 100 12.33 -4.39 14.77
N SER A 101 12.01 -5.68 14.84
CA SER A 101 11.62 -6.33 16.10
C SER A 101 12.73 -7.25 16.60
N GLU A 102 13.40 -6.85 17.67
CA GLU A 102 14.41 -7.67 18.34
C GLU A 102 13.81 -8.93 18.98
N LEU A 103 12.55 -8.83 19.44
CA LEU A 103 11.80 -9.91 20.07
C LEU A 103 10.64 -10.35 19.17
N ARG A 104 10.95 -11.27 18.26
CA ARG A 104 9.95 -11.90 17.41
C ARG A 104 9.97 -13.42 17.60
N LYS A 105 8.81 -14.03 17.45
CA LYS A 105 8.65 -15.48 17.41
C LYS A 105 7.82 -15.87 16.21
N VAL A 106 8.42 -16.62 15.31
CA VAL A 106 7.75 -17.17 14.12
C VAL A 106 7.18 -18.54 14.47
N THR A 107 5.94 -18.78 14.09
CA THR A 107 5.22 -20.06 14.21
C THR A 107 4.42 -20.30 12.94
N GLU A 108 3.84 -21.47 12.77
CA GLU A 108 2.95 -21.75 11.63
C GLU A 108 1.72 -20.81 11.59
N ASP A 109 1.27 -20.33 12.75
CA ASP A 109 0.11 -19.41 12.83
C ASP A 109 0.45 -18.01 12.35
N GLY A 110 1.70 -17.58 12.50
CA GLY A 110 2.17 -16.22 12.17
C GLY A 110 3.36 -15.79 13.01
N VAL A 111 3.53 -14.48 13.16
CA VAL A 111 4.67 -13.88 13.86
C VAL A 111 4.21 -12.99 15.01
N SER A 112 4.59 -13.36 16.23
CA SER A 112 4.47 -12.49 17.40
C SER A 112 5.67 -11.55 17.46
N PHE A 113 5.43 -10.27 17.74
CA PHE A 113 6.50 -9.28 17.82
C PHE A 113 6.16 -8.16 18.81
N ARG A 114 7.17 -7.37 19.16
CA ARG A 114 6.99 -6.14 19.93
C ARG A 114 7.15 -4.92 19.05
N SER A 115 6.24 -3.97 19.20
CA SER A 115 6.30 -2.67 18.54
C SER A 115 7.58 -1.92 18.93
N HIS A 116 8.30 -1.41 17.94
CA HIS A 116 9.48 -0.56 18.16
C HIS A 116 9.12 0.85 18.67
N LEU A 117 7.82 1.22 18.64
CA LEU A 117 7.35 2.54 19.07
C LEU A 117 7.12 2.60 20.59
N ASP A 118 6.49 1.58 21.15
CA ASP A 118 5.98 1.57 22.53
C ASP A 118 6.19 0.23 23.26
N GLY A 119 6.76 -0.77 22.59
CA GLY A 119 6.99 -2.09 23.15
C GLY A 119 5.74 -2.97 23.30
N SER A 120 4.58 -2.54 22.81
CA SER A 120 3.34 -3.32 22.84
C SER A 120 3.49 -4.63 22.05
N SER A 121 2.80 -5.68 22.51
CA SER A 121 2.85 -7.00 21.87
C SER A 121 1.79 -7.10 20.78
N HIS A 122 2.20 -7.58 19.62
CA HIS A 122 1.36 -7.78 18.45
C HIS A 122 1.55 -9.17 17.87
N MET A 123 0.55 -9.61 17.09
CA MET A 123 0.59 -10.85 16.32
C MET A 123 0.14 -10.56 14.89
N PHE A 124 1.02 -10.80 13.91
CA PHE A 124 0.65 -10.85 12.52
C PHE A 124 0.45 -12.30 12.10
N THR A 125 -0.72 -12.61 11.60
CA THR A 125 -1.03 -13.83 10.85
C THR A 125 -1.21 -13.47 9.38
N PRO A 126 -1.19 -14.42 8.46
CA PRO A 126 -1.53 -14.17 7.06
C PRO A 126 -2.86 -13.41 6.89
N GLU A 127 -3.86 -13.79 7.68
CA GLU A 127 -5.18 -13.17 7.65
C GLU A 127 -5.15 -11.73 8.17
N SER A 128 -4.50 -11.48 9.32
CA SER A 128 -4.46 -10.14 9.91
C SER A 128 -3.62 -9.16 9.09
N ALA A 129 -2.56 -9.63 8.42
CA ALA A 129 -1.76 -8.81 7.50
C ALA A 129 -2.58 -8.41 6.27
N VAL A 130 -3.38 -9.32 5.72
CA VAL A 130 -4.31 -9.02 4.61
C VAL A 130 -5.44 -8.11 5.09
N ALA A 131 -6.02 -8.37 6.28
CA ALA A 131 -7.05 -7.51 6.86
C ALA A 131 -6.58 -6.07 7.03
N ALA A 132 -5.33 -5.88 7.48
CA ALA A 132 -4.74 -4.55 7.58
C ALA A 132 -4.66 -3.85 6.21
N GLN A 133 -4.19 -4.54 5.17
CA GLN A 133 -4.08 -3.99 3.83
C GLN A 133 -5.44 -3.70 3.18
N ILE A 134 -6.45 -4.55 3.42
CA ILE A 134 -7.86 -4.29 3.04
C ILE A 134 -8.36 -3.02 3.73
N GLY A 135 -8.14 -2.89 5.04
CA GLY A 135 -8.54 -1.71 5.79
C GLY A 135 -7.83 -0.43 5.37
N LEU A 136 -6.57 -0.52 4.96
CA LEU A 136 -5.82 0.59 4.36
C LEU A 136 -6.37 0.98 2.98
N GLY A 137 -6.96 0.04 2.23
CA GLY A 137 -7.57 0.31 0.93
C GLY A 137 -6.58 0.43 -0.21
N ALA A 138 -5.47 -0.32 -0.19
CA ALA A 138 -4.51 -0.35 -1.28
C ALA A 138 -5.09 -1.01 -2.55
N ASP A 139 -4.59 -0.59 -3.73
CA ASP A 139 -4.96 -1.22 -5.01
C ASP A 139 -4.29 -2.58 -5.20
N ILE A 140 -3.07 -2.72 -4.67
CA ILE A 140 -2.28 -3.93 -4.74
C ILE A 140 -1.85 -4.28 -3.31
N ILE A 141 -2.10 -5.50 -2.91
CA ILE A 141 -1.70 -6.04 -1.60
C ILE A 141 -0.73 -7.21 -1.78
N MET A 142 0.08 -7.47 -0.74
CA MET A 142 1.06 -8.54 -0.74
C MET A 142 0.69 -9.60 0.28
N ALA A 143 0.89 -10.88 -0.08
CA ALA A 143 0.75 -11.97 0.87
C ALA A 143 1.81 -11.86 1.97
N PHE A 144 1.43 -12.25 3.20
CA PHE A 144 2.36 -12.28 4.31
C PHE A 144 3.40 -13.39 4.09
N ASP A 145 4.66 -13.04 4.25
CA ASP A 145 5.81 -13.91 4.00
C ASP A 145 6.73 -14.00 5.22
N GLU A 146 7.46 -15.10 5.33
CA GLU A 146 8.53 -15.24 6.30
C GLU A 146 9.86 -14.79 5.68
N CYS A 147 10.43 -13.72 6.22
CA CYS A 147 11.76 -13.26 5.83
C CYS A 147 12.84 -14.14 6.45
N THR A 148 13.65 -14.78 5.60
CA THR A 148 14.78 -15.61 6.02
C THR A 148 16.03 -14.73 6.22
N GLU A 149 16.77 -15.03 7.27
CA GLU A 149 18.08 -14.42 7.52
C GLU A 149 19.09 -14.76 6.41
N HIS A 150 20.07 -13.91 6.20
CA HIS A 150 21.17 -14.16 5.26
C HIS A 150 22.52 -14.02 5.96
N PRO A 151 23.43 -15.00 5.83
CA PRO A 151 23.28 -16.26 5.09
C PRO A 151 22.35 -17.27 5.80
N ALA A 152 21.70 -18.14 5.03
CA ALA A 152 20.86 -19.22 5.55
C ALA A 152 21.24 -20.57 4.94
N GLU A 153 21.15 -21.61 5.74
CA GLU A 153 21.28 -22.98 5.27
C GLU A 153 20.14 -23.36 4.32
N LEU A 154 20.44 -24.21 3.31
CA LEU A 154 19.46 -24.60 2.27
C LEU A 154 18.17 -25.21 2.88
N GLY A 155 18.31 -26.02 3.93
CA GLY A 155 17.15 -26.60 4.66
C GLY A 155 16.27 -25.52 5.30
N ARG A 156 16.88 -24.51 5.92
CA ARG A 156 16.20 -23.35 6.52
C ARG A 156 15.47 -22.52 5.45
N ALA A 157 16.15 -22.20 4.34
CA ALA A 157 15.55 -21.45 3.26
C ALA A 157 14.36 -22.19 2.62
N ARG A 158 14.47 -23.52 2.46
CA ARG A 158 13.36 -24.35 1.97
C ARG A 158 12.17 -24.34 2.93
N ALA A 159 12.39 -24.53 4.22
CA ALA A 159 11.32 -24.52 5.23
C ALA A 159 10.59 -23.16 5.26
N SER A 160 11.33 -22.07 5.15
CA SER A 160 10.77 -20.71 5.07
C SER A 160 9.92 -20.53 3.82
N MET A 161 10.42 -20.94 2.66
CA MET A 161 9.67 -20.89 1.40
C MET A 161 8.37 -21.69 1.49
N GLU A 162 8.43 -22.94 2.01
CA GLU A 162 7.26 -23.79 2.15
C GLU A 162 6.24 -23.19 3.13
N MET A 163 6.67 -22.58 4.24
CA MET A 163 5.79 -21.84 5.15
C MET A 163 5.14 -20.66 4.46
N THR A 164 5.91 -19.84 3.75
CA THR A 164 5.39 -18.71 2.96
C THR A 164 4.34 -19.15 1.95
N LEU A 165 4.52 -20.30 1.29
CA LEU A 165 3.50 -20.84 0.36
C LEU A 165 2.20 -21.27 1.08
N ARG A 166 2.28 -21.83 2.29
CA ARG A 166 1.08 -22.09 3.10
C ARG A 166 0.39 -20.80 3.54
N TRP A 167 1.15 -19.81 3.96
CA TRP A 167 0.64 -18.49 4.33
C TRP A 167 0.02 -17.74 3.13
N LEU A 168 0.59 -17.91 1.93
CA LEU A 168 0.00 -17.36 0.70
C LEU A 168 -1.41 -17.90 0.46
N ASN A 169 -1.64 -19.21 0.65
CA ASN A 169 -2.97 -19.79 0.50
C ASN A 169 -3.96 -19.20 1.52
N ARG A 170 -3.56 -19.08 2.79
CA ARG A 170 -4.36 -18.46 3.85
C ARG A 170 -4.65 -16.98 3.54
N SER A 171 -3.65 -16.23 3.09
CA SER A 171 -3.79 -14.82 2.66
C SER A 171 -4.80 -14.68 1.53
N ARG A 172 -4.70 -15.53 0.50
CA ARG A 172 -5.64 -15.54 -0.64
C ARG A 172 -7.05 -15.86 -0.19
N ASP A 173 -7.24 -16.91 0.59
CA ASP A 173 -8.56 -17.37 1.03
C ASP A 173 -9.25 -16.29 1.89
N TYR A 174 -8.48 -15.62 2.75
CA TYR A 174 -8.98 -14.48 3.52
C TYR A 174 -9.36 -13.30 2.62
N PHE A 175 -8.49 -12.94 1.67
CA PHE A 175 -8.77 -11.86 0.72
C PHE A 175 -10.04 -12.11 -0.09
N GLU A 176 -10.21 -13.31 -0.65
CA GLU A 176 -11.40 -13.66 -1.43
C GLU A 176 -12.71 -13.54 -0.64
N ALA A 177 -12.65 -13.84 0.67
CA ALA A 177 -13.81 -13.73 1.55
C ALA A 177 -14.13 -12.27 1.97
N HIS A 178 -13.16 -11.34 1.94
CA HIS A 178 -13.28 -10.00 2.51
C HIS A 178 -12.97 -8.86 1.53
N LYS A 179 -12.69 -9.14 0.26
CA LYS A 179 -12.30 -8.13 -0.74
C LYS A 179 -13.31 -7.01 -0.94
N GLU A 180 -14.59 -7.24 -0.65
CA GLU A 180 -15.64 -6.23 -0.73
C GLU A 180 -15.61 -5.22 0.43
N GLU A 181 -14.82 -5.48 1.46
CA GLU A 181 -14.62 -4.57 2.60
C GLU A 181 -13.59 -3.48 2.34
N VAL A 182 -12.91 -3.50 1.20
CA VAL A 182 -11.97 -2.45 0.80
C VAL A 182 -12.72 -1.12 0.71
N PRO A 183 -12.23 -0.01 1.32
CA PRO A 183 -12.96 1.24 1.47
C PRO A 183 -13.54 1.85 0.18
N TRP A 184 -12.96 1.56 -0.97
CA TRP A 184 -13.43 2.03 -2.28
C TRP A 184 -14.17 0.94 -3.09
N PHE A 185 -14.18 -0.32 -2.62
CA PHE A 185 -14.87 -1.43 -3.29
C PHE A 185 -16.35 -1.43 -2.86
N GLY A 186 -17.25 -1.27 -3.78
CA GLY A 186 -18.69 -1.27 -3.50
C GLY A 186 -19.31 0.10 -3.16
N GLY A 187 -18.53 1.16 -3.32
CA GLY A 187 -18.97 2.52 -3.00
C GLY A 187 -19.34 2.62 -1.52
N VAL A 188 -18.40 3.05 -0.70
CA VAL A 188 -18.78 3.55 0.64
C VAL A 188 -19.96 4.48 0.40
N PRO A 189 -21.14 4.31 1.08
CA PRO A 189 -22.16 5.32 1.06
C PRO A 189 -21.48 6.58 1.61
N GLY A 190 -20.90 7.35 0.70
CA GLY A 190 -20.15 8.52 1.04
C GLY A 190 -21.12 9.47 1.69
N ASP A 191 -20.87 9.82 2.93
CA ASP A 191 -21.37 11.07 3.43
C ASP A 191 -20.97 12.13 2.40
N SER A 192 -21.95 12.59 1.64
CA SER A 192 -21.80 13.65 0.62
C SER A 192 -21.21 14.95 1.20
N ARG A 193 -20.97 14.99 2.53
CA ARG A 193 -20.32 16.06 3.28
C ARG A 193 -18.80 15.94 3.33
N LEU A 194 -18.21 14.78 3.00
CA LEU A 194 -16.77 14.66 2.73
C LEU A 194 -16.53 14.82 1.22
N GLY A 195 -17.12 15.86 0.65
CA GLY A 195 -16.87 16.29 -0.71
C GLY A 195 -15.37 16.43 -0.94
N ARG A 196 -14.97 15.97 -2.11
CA ARG A 196 -13.66 16.17 -2.75
C ARG A 196 -12.74 17.04 -1.93
N GLY A 197 -11.60 16.48 -1.49
CA GLY A 197 -10.54 17.29 -0.91
C GLY A 197 -10.29 18.52 -1.80
N PRO A 198 -9.76 19.60 -1.29
CA PRO A 198 -9.82 20.90 -1.93
C PRO A 198 -9.05 20.94 -3.25
N SER A 199 -9.68 20.45 -4.33
CA SER A 199 -9.55 21.10 -5.62
C SER A 199 -10.36 22.39 -5.48
N THR A 200 -9.86 23.27 -4.63
CA THR A 200 -10.54 24.51 -4.30
C THR A 200 -10.69 25.35 -5.55
N PRO A 201 -11.89 25.88 -5.80
CA PRO A 201 -12.06 27.02 -6.73
C PRO A 201 -11.11 28.19 -6.43
N ALA A 202 -10.65 28.34 -5.17
CA ALA A 202 -9.69 29.35 -4.75
C ALA A 202 -8.32 29.31 -5.48
N ALA A 203 -7.84 28.12 -5.88
CA ALA A 203 -6.60 28.04 -6.67
C ALA A 203 -6.81 28.50 -8.12
N LYS A 204 -8.02 28.31 -8.68
CA LYS A 204 -8.36 28.81 -10.03
C LYS A 204 -8.64 30.30 -10.04
N GLU A 205 -9.23 30.86 -8.99
CA GLU A 205 -9.43 32.32 -8.86
C GLU A 205 -8.12 33.07 -8.60
N ALA A 206 -7.18 32.49 -7.84
CA ALA A 206 -5.87 33.10 -7.64
C ALA A 206 -5.03 33.13 -8.94
N ALA A 207 -5.12 32.09 -9.78
CA ALA A 207 -4.44 32.05 -11.07
C ALA A 207 -5.05 33.04 -12.08
N SER A 208 -6.38 33.23 -12.08
CA SER A 208 -7.03 34.21 -12.98
C SER A 208 -6.80 35.66 -12.55
N ALA A 209 -6.63 35.93 -11.24
CA ALA A 209 -6.37 37.25 -10.71
C ALA A 209 -4.91 37.73 -10.92
N GLN A 210 -3.99 36.81 -11.25
CA GLN A 210 -2.62 37.12 -11.57
C GLN A 210 -2.44 37.49 -13.05
N ASP A 211 -3.22 36.84 -13.93
CA ASP A 211 -3.20 37.13 -15.39
C ASP A 211 -3.81 38.50 -15.76
N ASP A 212 -4.73 39.01 -14.92
CA ASP A 212 -5.33 40.36 -15.14
C ASP A 212 -4.45 41.53 -14.64
N LYS A 213 -3.39 41.22 -13.86
CA LYS A 213 -2.46 42.27 -13.40
C LYS A 213 -1.24 42.49 -14.32
N GLU A 214 -0.99 41.58 -15.26
CA GLU A 214 0.07 41.75 -16.26
C GLU A 214 -0.40 42.36 -17.58
N LYS A 215 -1.69 42.70 -17.71
CA LYS A 215 -2.27 43.31 -18.90
C LYS A 215 -2.83 44.72 -18.67
N GLY A 216 -2.42 45.41 -17.60
CA GLY A 216 -2.79 46.78 -17.27
C GLY A 216 -1.59 47.72 -17.27
#